data_edeffe5f9ada70ec1480f8a3cfc7684e
#
_entry.id   edeffe5f9ada70ec1480f8a3cfc7684e
#
_cell.length_a   1.000
_cell.length_b   1.000
_cell.length_c   1.000
_cell.angle_alpha   90.00
_cell.angle_beta   90.00
_cell.angle_gamma   90.00
#
_symmetry.space_group_name_H-M   'P 1'
#
loop_
_entity.id
_entity.type
_entity.pdbx_description
1 polymer ?
#
loop_
_entity_poly.entity_id
_entity_poly.type
_entity_poly.pdbx_seq_one_letter_code
_entity_poly.pdbx_strand_id
1 'polypeptide(L)'
;MSFTKPRLSFSQIINMNVGFFGIQYSFGLQQSAVNPIYDFLGAAPDQIPLLNLAGPVTGLIIQPLIGAISDKTWHPRFGRRKPYFFIGALFCSICLFLYPFSSTLWMAVGLLWVLDAANNTAMEPYRALIADKLPPDQHATGFLTQSFFTGLGITLANVSLFFFQKNITGEHGRISILGICIFFPGVSLFYSFCMLVNL
;
A
#
# COMPACT_ATOMS: atom_id res chain seq x y z
N MET A 1 -6.16 31.32 19.96
CA MET A 1 -6.35 30.12 20.83
C MET A 1 -5.62 28.97 20.18
N SER A 2 -4.48 28.54 20.73
CA SER A 2 -3.79 27.35 20.26
C SER A 2 -4.58 26.12 20.75
N PHE A 3 -5.30 25.46 19.87
CA PHE A 3 -5.91 24.17 20.18
C PHE A 3 -4.78 23.15 20.44
N THR A 4 -4.50 22.89 21.69
CA THR A 4 -3.58 21.79 22.05
C THR A 4 -4.28 20.47 21.74
N LYS A 5 -3.73 19.71 20.80
CA LYS A 5 -4.25 18.38 20.47
C LYS A 5 -4.11 17.46 21.70
N PRO A 6 -5.12 16.61 22.00
CA PRO A 6 -5.01 15.66 23.10
C PRO A 6 -3.89 14.65 22.84
N ARG A 7 -3.17 14.29 23.88
CA ARG A 7 -2.17 13.22 23.82
C ARG A 7 -2.85 11.87 23.64
N LEU A 8 -2.36 11.09 22.68
CA LEU A 8 -2.81 9.71 22.46
C LEU A 8 -1.97 8.73 23.28
N SER A 9 -2.60 7.65 23.75
CA SER A 9 -1.87 6.55 24.39
C SER A 9 -1.05 5.79 23.33
N PHE A 10 0.00 5.09 23.80
CA PHE A 10 0.85 4.30 22.90
C PHE A 10 0.05 3.23 22.13
N SER A 11 -0.92 2.59 22.78
CA SER A 11 -1.83 1.63 22.11
C SER A 11 -2.66 2.28 21.00
N GLN A 12 -3.12 3.51 21.18
CA GLN A 12 -3.84 4.26 20.14
C GLN A 12 -2.93 4.62 18.96
N ILE A 13 -1.66 4.98 19.24
CA ILE A 13 -0.66 5.24 18.20
C ILE A 13 -0.37 3.97 17.40
N ILE A 14 -0.19 2.82 18.05
CA ILE A 14 -0.03 1.53 17.37
C ILE A 14 -1.25 1.24 16.50
N ASN A 15 -2.46 1.28 17.07
CA ASN A 15 -3.69 0.99 16.35
C ASN A 15 -3.88 1.90 15.12
N MET A 16 -3.54 3.18 15.25
CA MET A 16 -3.57 4.12 14.12
C MET A 16 -2.59 3.74 13.01
N ASN A 17 -1.47 3.08 13.31
CA ASN A 17 -0.43 2.73 12.34
C ASN A 17 -0.56 1.32 11.75
N VAL A 18 -1.39 0.43 12.33
CA VAL A 18 -1.56 -0.95 11.83
C VAL A 18 -2.06 -0.99 10.39
N GLY A 19 -2.94 -0.07 9.98
CA GLY A 19 -3.39 0.02 8.59
C GLY A 19 -2.26 0.30 7.59
N PHE A 20 -1.22 1.00 8.01
CA PHE A 20 -0.05 1.27 7.18
C PHE A 20 0.77 -0.01 6.87
N PHE A 21 0.76 -0.98 7.79
CA PHE A 21 1.34 -2.30 7.55
C PHE A 21 0.79 -2.97 6.29
N GLY A 22 -0.53 -2.96 6.09
CA GLY A 22 -1.13 -3.58 4.90
C GLY A 22 -0.72 -2.90 3.59
N ILE A 23 -0.63 -1.55 3.58
CA ILE A 23 -0.15 -0.78 2.43
C ILE A 23 1.30 -1.17 2.12
N GLN A 24 2.16 -1.24 3.13
CA GLN A 24 3.57 -1.58 2.96
C GLN A 24 3.80 -3.05 2.60
N TYR A 25 2.95 -3.93 3.07
CA TYR A 25 2.95 -5.32 2.63
C TYR A 25 2.60 -5.45 1.14
N SER A 26 1.55 -4.74 0.67
CA SER A 26 1.21 -4.64 -0.76
C SER A 26 2.38 -4.12 -1.59
N PHE A 27 3.04 -3.07 -1.11
CA PHE A 27 4.20 -2.48 -1.78
C PHE A 27 5.38 -3.45 -1.84
N GLY A 28 5.65 -4.19 -0.75
CA GLY A 28 6.67 -5.24 -0.70
C GLY A 28 6.40 -6.38 -1.66
N LEU A 29 5.15 -6.86 -1.73
CA LEU A 29 4.74 -7.88 -2.71
C LEU A 29 4.93 -7.39 -4.15
N GLN A 30 4.52 -6.17 -4.44
CA GLN A 30 4.71 -5.56 -5.75
C GLN A 30 6.19 -5.54 -6.15
N GLN A 31 7.07 -5.03 -5.31
CA GLN A 31 8.50 -4.94 -5.61
C GLN A 31 9.15 -6.31 -5.85
N SER A 32 8.70 -7.34 -5.15
CA SER A 32 9.33 -8.67 -5.20
C SER A 32 8.70 -9.60 -6.23
N ALA A 33 7.40 -9.46 -6.52
CA ALA A 33 6.66 -10.37 -7.41
C ALA A 33 6.61 -9.90 -8.86
N VAL A 34 6.76 -8.59 -9.12
CA VAL A 34 6.57 -8.02 -10.47
C VAL A 34 7.63 -8.49 -11.44
N ASN A 35 8.91 -8.46 -11.06
CA ASN A 35 10.00 -8.83 -11.96
C ASN A 35 9.94 -10.30 -12.40
N PRO A 36 9.73 -11.29 -11.51
CA PRO A 36 9.48 -12.66 -11.92
C PRO A 36 8.29 -12.84 -12.87
N ILE A 37 7.25 -12.04 -12.73
CA ILE A 37 6.10 -12.09 -13.64
C ILE A 37 6.45 -11.50 -15.01
N TYR A 38 7.23 -10.44 -15.06
CA TYR A 38 7.72 -9.88 -16.32
C TYR A 38 8.62 -10.86 -17.07
N ASP A 39 9.55 -11.54 -16.38
CA ASP A 39 10.38 -12.60 -16.96
C ASP A 39 9.52 -13.75 -17.51
N PHE A 40 8.51 -14.17 -16.78
CA PHE A 40 7.58 -15.22 -17.22
C PHE A 40 6.76 -14.81 -18.46
N LEU A 41 6.43 -13.52 -18.59
CA LEU A 41 5.70 -12.97 -19.73
C LEU A 41 6.62 -12.64 -20.93
N GLY A 42 7.91 -12.95 -20.83
CA GLY A 42 8.88 -12.80 -21.93
C GLY A 42 9.45 -11.38 -22.07
N ALA A 43 9.50 -10.62 -20.99
CA ALA A 43 10.20 -9.33 -21.00
C ALA A 43 11.72 -9.56 -21.15
N ALA A 44 12.36 -8.80 -22.02
CA ALA A 44 13.81 -8.80 -22.12
C ALA A 44 14.44 -8.12 -20.88
N PRO A 45 15.56 -8.64 -20.33
CA PRO A 45 16.17 -8.10 -19.11
C PRO A 45 16.52 -6.61 -19.18
N ASP A 46 16.85 -6.10 -20.34
CA ASP A 46 17.14 -4.69 -20.62
C ASP A 46 15.88 -3.80 -20.57
N GLN A 47 14.69 -4.36 -20.73
CA GLN A 47 13.42 -3.65 -20.67
C GLN A 47 12.88 -3.53 -19.23
N ILE A 48 13.24 -4.42 -18.32
CA ILE A 48 12.72 -4.47 -16.95
C ILE A 48 12.87 -3.14 -16.20
N PRO A 49 14.01 -2.42 -16.26
CA PRO A 49 14.12 -1.11 -15.61
C PRO A 49 13.14 -0.07 -16.15
N LEU A 50 12.86 -0.09 -17.46
CA LEU A 50 11.90 0.81 -18.08
C LEU A 50 10.46 0.47 -17.68
N LEU A 51 10.12 -0.81 -17.60
CA LEU A 51 8.81 -1.28 -17.18
C LEU A 51 8.53 -0.94 -15.71
N ASN A 52 9.57 -0.89 -14.88
CA ASN A 52 9.48 -0.50 -13.46
C ASN A 52 9.48 1.03 -13.24
N LEU A 53 9.50 1.84 -14.29
CA LEU A 53 9.46 3.30 -14.17
C LEU A 53 8.14 3.81 -13.56
N ALA A 54 7.13 2.96 -13.48
CA ALA A 54 5.85 3.27 -12.85
C ALA A 54 6.02 3.84 -11.44
N GLY A 55 6.82 3.20 -10.58
CA GLY A 55 7.03 3.60 -9.18
C GLY A 55 7.51 5.05 -9.03
N PRO A 56 8.68 5.43 -9.58
CA PRO A 56 9.17 6.80 -9.53
C PRO A 56 8.22 7.83 -10.14
N VAL A 57 7.61 7.52 -11.28
CA VAL A 57 6.72 8.46 -11.99
C VAL A 57 5.42 8.68 -11.24
N THR A 58 4.76 7.62 -10.79
CA THR A 58 3.53 7.72 -10.00
C THR A 58 3.80 8.39 -8.65
N GLY A 59 4.91 8.08 -7.99
CA GLY A 59 5.32 8.74 -6.76
C GLY A 59 5.49 10.26 -6.93
N LEU A 60 6.16 10.67 -7.99
CA LEU A 60 6.41 12.08 -8.29
C LEU A 60 5.13 12.86 -8.61
N ILE A 61 4.17 12.23 -9.27
CA ILE A 61 2.93 12.89 -9.73
C ILE A 61 1.79 12.71 -8.73
N ILE A 62 1.53 11.48 -8.30
CA ILE A 62 0.34 11.14 -7.51
C ILE A 62 0.46 11.64 -6.08
N GLN A 63 1.64 11.55 -5.44
CA GLN A 63 1.79 11.98 -4.05
C GLN A 63 1.48 13.46 -3.85
N PRO A 64 2.08 14.43 -4.59
CA PRO A 64 1.73 15.84 -4.44
C PRO A 64 0.28 16.15 -4.82
N LEU A 65 -0.23 15.48 -5.87
CA LEU A 65 -1.60 15.68 -6.33
C LEU A 65 -2.61 15.25 -5.26
N ILE A 66 -2.47 14.04 -4.74
CA ILE A 66 -3.36 13.49 -3.71
C ILE A 66 -3.17 14.24 -2.38
N GLY A 67 -1.95 14.63 -2.02
CA GLY A 67 -1.69 15.50 -0.90
C GLY A 67 -2.51 16.78 -0.98
N ALA A 68 -2.39 17.51 -2.08
CA ALA A 68 -3.10 18.78 -2.30
C ALA A 68 -4.64 18.61 -2.36
N ILE A 69 -5.13 17.54 -3.00
CA ILE A 69 -6.57 17.28 -3.09
C ILE A 69 -7.13 16.86 -1.73
N SER A 70 -6.44 15.98 -1.00
CA SER A 70 -6.88 15.51 0.32
C SER A 70 -6.91 16.62 1.36
N ASP A 71 -6.06 17.64 1.23
CA ASP A 71 -6.06 18.80 2.11
C ASP A 71 -7.28 19.72 1.89
N LYS A 72 -7.78 19.79 0.65
CA LYS A 72 -8.96 20.59 0.28
C LYS A 72 -10.27 19.86 0.45
N THR A 73 -10.25 18.53 0.45
CA THR A 73 -11.47 17.72 0.59
C THR A 73 -11.94 17.70 2.04
N TRP A 74 -13.23 17.93 2.24
CA TRP A 74 -13.85 17.78 3.54
C TRP A 74 -15.18 17.03 3.40
N HIS A 75 -15.32 15.90 4.12
CA HIS A 75 -16.56 15.14 4.13
C HIS A 75 -17.10 15.04 5.56
N PRO A 76 -18.41 15.32 5.81
CA PRO A 76 -18.97 15.38 7.16
C PRO A 76 -18.81 14.10 7.98
N ARG A 77 -18.88 12.93 7.34
CA ARG A 77 -18.78 11.62 8.01
C ARG A 77 -17.37 11.02 8.02
N PHE A 78 -16.59 11.25 6.96
CA PHE A 78 -15.29 10.57 6.77
C PHE A 78 -14.08 11.49 7.00
N GLY A 79 -14.30 12.78 7.19
CA GLY A 79 -13.22 13.75 7.32
C GLY A 79 -12.47 13.98 6.01
N ARG A 80 -11.21 14.47 6.10
CA ARG A 80 -10.43 14.87 4.92
C ARG A 80 -9.72 13.72 4.24
N ARG A 81 -9.08 12.83 5.02
CA ARG A 81 -8.08 11.88 4.51
C ARG A 81 -8.59 10.46 4.32
N LYS A 82 -9.59 10.03 5.11
CA LYS A 82 -10.09 8.66 5.13
C LYS A 82 -10.61 8.13 3.77
N PRO A 83 -11.33 8.92 2.94
CA PRO A 83 -11.81 8.45 1.64
C PRO A 83 -10.67 7.98 0.73
N TYR A 84 -9.54 8.66 0.77
CA TYR A 84 -8.39 8.35 -0.10
C TYR A 84 -7.69 7.05 0.30
N PHE A 85 -7.59 6.74 1.61
CA PHE A 85 -7.09 5.43 2.03
C PHE A 85 -7.97 4.31 1.52
N PHE A 86 -9.28 4.49 1.66
CA PHE A 86 -10.23 3.46 1.26
C PHE A 86 -10.20 3.23 -0.25
N ILE A 87 -10.22 4.29 -1.03
CA ILE A 87 -10.14 4.22 -2.49
C ILE A 87 -8.81 3.59 -2.91
N GLY A 88 -7.69 4.05 -2.37
CA GLY A 88 -6.37 3.48 -2.65
C GLY A 88 -6.29 2.00 -2.30
N ALA A 89 -6.72 1.59 -1.09
CA ALA A 89 -6.73 0.20 -0.66
C ALA A 89 -7.64 -0.69 -1.52
N LEU A 90 -8.80 -0.17 -1.95
CA LEU A 90 -9.72 -0.89 -2.84
C LEU A 90 -9.06 -1.16 -4.21
N PHE A 91 -8.48 -0.14 -4.83
CA PHE A 91 -7.80 -0.30 -6.12
C PHE A 91 -6.56 -1.20 -6.01
N CYS A 92 -5.77 -1.09 -4.92
CA CYS A 92 -4.67 -2.02 -4.66
C CYS A 92 -5.15 -3.46 -4.60
N SER A 93 -6.24 -3.74 -3.89
CA SER A 93 -6.79 -5.09 -3.76
C SER A 93 -7.26 -5.65 -5.10
N ILE A 94 -7.95 -4.83 -5.90
CA ILE A 94 -8.42 -5.21 -7.24
C ILE A 94 -7.21 -5.51 -8.15
N CYS A 95 -6.20 -4.64 -8.18
CA CYS A 95 -5.03 -4.82 -9.00
C CYS A 95 -4.23 -6.07 -8.61
N LEU A 96 -4.00 -6.30 -7.31
CA LEU A 96 -3.32 -7.49 -6.82
C LEU A 96 -4.10 -8.77 -7.13
N PHE A 97 -5.42 -8.72 -7.08
CA PHE A 97 -6.27 -9.85 -7.49
C PHE A 97 -6.16 -10.16 -8.98
N LEU A 98 -6.12 -9.12 -9.83
CA LEU A 98 -6.04 -9.28 -11.28
C LEU A 98 -4.63 -9.61 -11.78
N TYR A 99 -3.60 -9.27 -11.02
CA TYR A 99 -2.21 -9.39 -11.45
C TYR A 99 -1.79 -10.82 -11.87
N PRO A 100 -2.14 -11.89 -11.12
CA PRO A 100 -1.82 -13.27 -11.52
C PRO A 100 -2.54 -13.76 -12.78
N PHE A 101 -3.63 -13.08 -13.17
CA PHE A 101 -4.37 -13.40 -14.40
C PHE A 101 -3.86 -12.65 -15.62
N SER A 102 -2.82 -11.83 -15.48
CA SER A 102 -2.23 -11.14 -16.61
C SER A 102 -1.68 -12.15 -17.63
N SER A 103 -2.22 -12.09 -18.85
CA SER A 103 -1.85 -12.98 -19.94
C SER A 103 -0.83 -12.36 -20.89
N THR A 104 -0.66 -11.04 -20.83
CA THR A 104 0.26 -10.29 -21.69
C THR A 104 1.13 -9.35 -20.86
N LEU A 105 2.35 -9.08 -21.36
CA LEU A 105 3.27 -8.14 -20.72
C LEU A 105 2.65 -6.75 -20.53
N TRP A 106 1.97 -6.23 -21.55
CA TRP A 106 1.34 -4.90 -21.47
C TRP A 106 0.20 -4.81 -20.47
N MET A 107 -0.54 -5.91 -20.27
CA MET A 107 -1.55 -5.99 -19.20
C MET A 107 -0.90 -5.94 -17.81
N ALA A 108 0.20 -6.66 -17.61
CA ALA A 108 0.94 -6.65 -16.35
C ALA A 108 1.52 -5.24 -16.07
N VAL A 109 2.08 -4.57 -17.08
CA VAL A 109 2.59 -3.20 -16.98
C VAL A 109 1.47 -2.23 -16.62
N GLY A 110 0.33 -2.30 -17.30
CA GLY A 110 -0.83 -1.44 -17.00
C GLY A 110 -1.36 -1.63 -15.58
N LEU A 111 -1.45 -2.88 -15.11
CA LEU A 111 -1.83 -3.20 -13.73
C LEU A 111 -0.81 -2.66 -12.72
N LEU A 112 0.50 -2.70 -13.04
CA LEU A 112 1.53 -2.12 -12.18
C LEU A 112 1.35 -0.60 -12.03
N TRP A 113 1.11 0.12 -13.12
CA TRP A 113 0.87 1.57 -13.07
C TRP A 113 -0.32 1.94 -12.19
N VAL A 114 -1.43 1.21 -12.32
CA VAL A 114 -2.62 1.42 -11.50
C VAL A 114 -2.36 1.06 -10.03
N LEU A 115 -1.64 -0.05 -9.78
CA LEU A 115 -1.28 -0.49 -8.44
C LEU A 115 -0.38 0.52 -7.72
N ASP A 116 0.64 1.04 -8.42
CA ASP A 116 1.52 2.09 -7.88
C ASP A 116 0.75 3.38 -7.57
N ALA A 117 -0.11 3.82 -8.48
CA ALA A 117 -0.94 5.00 -8.27
C ALA A 117 -1.88 4.81 -7.06
N ALA A 118 -2.46 3.62 -6.90
CA ALA A 118 -3.33 3.27 -5.78
C ALA A 118 -2.58 3.22 -4.45
N ASN A 119 -1.39 2.61 -4.41
CA ASN A 119 -0.52 2.58 -3.23
C ASN A 119 -0.14 4.01 -2.80
N ASN A 120 0.28 4.86 -3.74
CA ASN A 120 0.64 6.25 -3.45
C ASN A 120 -0.58 7.06 -2.99
N THR A 121 -1.77 6.81 -3.57
CA THR A 121 -3.04 7.43 -3.16
C THR A 121 -3.42 7.09 -1.71
N ALA A 122 -3.16 5.87 -1.26
CA ALA A 122 -3.41 5.46 0.12
C ALA A 122 -2.32 5.97 1.08
N MET A 123 -1.05 5.92 0.67
CA MET A 123 0.10 6.16 1.53
C MET A 123 0.23 7.62 1.96
N GLU A 124 0.03 8.57 1.05
CA GLU A 124 0.28 9.99 1.31
C GLU A 124 -0.68 10.58 2.36
N PRO A 125 -2.01 10.44 2.23
CA PRO A 125 -2.92 10.90 3.28
C PRO A 125 -2.71 10.19 4.62
N TYR A 126 -2.20 8.96 4.60
CA TYR A 126 -1.91 8.21 5.82
C TYR A 126 -0.73 8.80 6.59
N ARG A 127 0.35 9.19 5.90
CA ARG A 127 1.48 9.90 6.51
C ARG A 127 1.04 11.22 7.13
N ALA A 128 0.23 11.99 6.41
CA ALA A 128 -0.28 13.26 6.87
C ALA A 128 -1.25 13.12 8.07
N LEU A 129 -1.95 11.99 8.21
CA LEU A 129 -2.83 11.72 9.35
C LEU A 129 -2.11 11.75 10.69
N ILE A 130 -0.85 11.27 10.74
CA ILE A 130 -0.02 11.30 11.95
C ILE A 130 0.19 12.74 12.41
N ALA A 131 0.61 13.62 11.48
CA ALA A 131 0.81 15.03 11.80
C ALA A 131 -0.51 15.75 12.16
N ASP A 132 -1.63 15.33 11.54
CA ASP A 132 -2.95 15.91 11.81
C ASP A 132 -3.50 15.52 13.19
N LYS A 133 -3.27 14.30 13.64
CA LYS A 133 -3.87 13.74 14.87
C LYS A 133 -2.99 13.88 16.10
N LEU A 134 -1.68 13.75 15.97
CA LEU A 134 -0.76 13.79 17.10
C LEU A 134 -0.34 15.22 17.45
N PRO A 135 -0.11 15.53 18.74
CA PRO A 135 0.57 16.74 19.12
C PRO A 135 2.05 16.70 18.74
N PRO A 136 2.76 17.84 18.59
CA PRO A 136 4.14 17.91 18.11
C PRO A 136 5.13 17.06 18.92
N ASP A 137 4.92 16.93 20.22
CA ASP A 137 5.75 16.14 21.12
C ASP A 137 5.63 14.61 20.91
N GLN A 138 4.56 14.14 20.26
CA GLN A 138 4.34 12.74 19.92
C GLN A 138 4.59 12.42 18.45
N HIS A 139 4.94 13.39 17.61
CA HIS A 139 5.21 13.14 16.18
C HIS A 139 6.33 12.12 15.97
N ALA A 140 7.43 12.24 16.73
CA ALA A 140 8.55 11.30 16.64
C ALA A 140 8.10 9.85 16.93
N THR A 141 7.33 9.63 17.98
CA THR A 141 6.79 8.30 18.33
C THR A 141 5.83 7.80 17.23
N GLY A 142 4.98 8.68 16.69
CA GLY A 142 4.07 8.33 15.60
C GLY A 142 4.80 7.86 14.34
N PHE A 143 5.81 8.61 13.89
CA PHE A 143 6.60 8.26 12.70
C PHE A 143 7.52 7.06 12.93
N LEU A 144 8.09 6.88 14.13
CA LEU A 144 8.85 5.68 14.47
C LEU A 144 7.99 4.42 14.42
N THR A 145 6.78 4.48 14.98
CA THR A 145 5.81 3.39 14.90
C THR A 145 5.41 3.09 13.46
N GLN A 146 5.21 4.12 12.64
CA GLN A 146 4.94 3.95 11.21
C GLN A 146 6.11 3.28 10.48
N SER A 147 7.35 3.71 10.76
CA SER A 147 8.55 3.11 10.16
C SER A 147 8.74 1.65 10.57
N PHE A 148 8.39 1.30 11.82
CA PHE A 148 8.37 -0.09 12.27
C PHE A 148 7.40 -0.94 11.43
N PHE A 149 6.16 -0.48 11.22
CA PHE A 149 5.18 -1.18 10.39
C PHE A 149 5.57 -1.22 8.91
N THR A 150 6.28 -0.20 8.42
CA THR A 150 6.87 -0.21 7.07
C THR A 150 7.86 -1.36 6.92
N GLY A 151 8.85 -1.44 7.80
CA GLY A 151 9.86 -2.50 7.76
C GLY A 151 9.26 -3.89 7.95
N LEU A 152 8.32 -4.03 8.88
CA LEU A 152 7.61 -5.28 9.13
C LEU A 152 6.80 -5.73 7.91
N GLY A 153 6.06 -4.82 7.27
CA GLY A 153 5.26 -5.10 6.09
C GLY A 153 6.09 -5.61 4.91
N ILE A 154 7.15 -4.88 4.56
CA ILE A 154 8.06 -5.23 3.47
C ILE A 154 8.78 -6.55 3.78
N THR A 155 9.27 -6.75 5.01
CA THR A 155 9.97 -7.97 5.41
C THR A 155 9.06 -9.19 5.30
N LEU A 156 7.84 -9.10 5.84
CA LEU A 156 6.88 -10.21 5.78
C LEU A 156 6.41 -10.49 4.35
N ALA A 157 6.31 -9.48 3.49
CA ALA A 157 6.02 -9.67 2.08
C ALA A 157 7.11 -10.51 1.40
N ASN A 158 8.38 -10.16 1.60
CA ASN A 158 9.51 -10.91 1.03
C ASN A 158 9.61 -12.33 1.61
N VAL A 159 9.43 -12.48 2.92
CA VAL A 159 9.45 -13.81 3.59
C VAL A 159 8.32 -14.69 3.06
N SER A 160 7.12 -14.15 2.91
CA SER A 160 6.00 -14.91 2.36
C SER A 160 6.29 -15.41 0.94
N LEU A 161 6.80 -14.53 0.07
CA LEU A 161 7.21 -14.93 -1.28
C LEU A 161 8.30 -16.01 -1.28
N PHE A 162 9.31 -15.89 -0.41
CA PHE A 162 10.37 -16.90 -0.29
C PHE A 162 9.82 -18.29 0.05
N PHE A 163 8.90 -18.40 1.00
CA PHE A 163 8.27 -19.68 1.35
C PHE A 163 7.38 -20.23 0.23
N PHE A 164 6.72 -19.38 -0.51
CA PHE A 164 5.84 -19.79 -1.60
C PHE A 164 6.55 -19.96 -2.95
N GLN A 165 7.73 -19.38 -3.12
CA GLN A 165 8.53 -19.46 -4.37
C GLN A 165 8.85 -20.90 -4.76
N LYS A 166 9.01 -21.80 -3.79
CA LYS A 166 9.25 -23.24 -4.02
C LYS A 166 8.06 -23.95 -4.71
N ASN A 167 6.87 -23.35 -4.65
CA ASN A 167 5.64 -23.84 -5.27
C ASN A 167 5.22 -23.04 -6.53
N ILE A 168 6.03 -22.06 -6.95
CA ILE A 168 5.70 -21.12 -8.05
C ILE A 168 6.02 -21.67 -9.43
N THR A 169 6.77 -22.77 -9.54
CA THR A 169 7.06 -23.42 -10.81
C THR A 169 5.87 -24.26 -11.31
N GLY A 170 5.01 -23.64 -12.15
CA GLY A 170 3.87 -24.31 -12.80
C GLY A 170 2.52 -23.59 -12.55
N GLU A 171 1.43 -24.18 -13.06
CA GLU A 171 0.06 -23.63 -12.87
C GLU A 171 -0.32 -23.46 -11.39
N HIS A 172 0.21 -24.30 -10.50
CA HIS A 172 0.03 -24.18 -9.05
C HIS A 172 0.68 -22.91 -8.47
N GLY A 173 1.71 -22.35 -9.09
CA GLY A 173 2.36 -21.11 -8.66
C GLY A 173 1.46 -19.88 -8.77
N ARG A 174 0.64 -19.80 -9.82
CA ARG A 174 -0.35 -18.72 -9.97
C ARG A 174 -1.36 -18.71 -8.83
N ILE A 175 -1.82 -19.89 -8.41
CA ILE A 175 -2.80 -20.05 -7.32
C ILE A 175 -2.20 -19.66 -5.97
N SER A 176 -0.93 -19.96 -5.72
CA SER A 176 -0.24 -19.60 -4.47
C SER A 176 -0.01 -18.09 -4.35
N ILE A 177 0.40 -17.43 -5.43
CA ILE A 177 0.50 -15.96 -5.49
C ILE A 177 -0.89 -15.34 -5.29
N LEU A 178 -1.92 -15.92 -5.91
CA LEU A 178 -3.31 -15.48 -5.75
C LEU A 178 -3.76 -15.54 -4.28
N GLY A 179 -3.46 -16.62 -3.57
CA GLY A 179 -3.79 -16.78 -2.16
C GLY A 179 -3.15 -15.68 -1.29
N ILE A 180 -1.87 -15.36 -1.54
CA ILE A 180 -1.15 -14.28 -0.85
C ILE A 180 -1.73 -12.91 -1.23
N CYS A 181 -1.99 -12.70 -2.52
CA CYS A 181 -2.53 -11.45 -3.03
C CYS A 181 -3.99 -11.19 -2.58
N ILE A 182 -4.78 -12.20 -2.26
CA ILE A 182 -6.16 -12.05 -1.78
C ILE A 182 -6.22 -11.90 -0.25
N PHE A 183 -5.44 -12.69 0.48
CA PHE A 183 -5.58 -12.76 1.94
C PHE A 183 -5.13 -11.45 2.62
N PHE A 184 -4.01 -10.87 2.20
CA PHE A 184 -3.44 -9.70 2.88
C PHE A 184 -4.06 -8.34 2.48
N PRO A 185 -4.42 -8.09 1.22
CA PRO A 185 -5.20 -6.88 0.90
C PRO A 185 -6.60 -6.90 1.52
N GLY A 186 -7.22 -8.08 1.65
CA GLY A 186 -8.46 -8.25 2.38
C GLY A 186 -8.33 -7.84 3.85
N VAL A 187 -7.23 -8.22 4.50
CA VAL A 187 -6.91 -7.80 5.88
C VAL A 187 -6.63 -6.28 5.92
N SER A 188 -5.90 -5.73 4.97
CA SER A 188 -5.62 -4.28 4.90
C SER A 188 -6.89 -3.46 4.66
N LEU A 189 -7.77 -3.92 3.76
CA LEU A 189 -9.09 -3.31 3.53
C LEU A 189 -9.97 -3.40 4.78
N PHE A 190 -9.99 -4.55 5.44
CA PHE A 190 -10.76 -4.75 6.66
C PHE A 190 -10.26 -3.84 7.79
N TYR A 191 -8.94 -3.73 7.98
CA TYR A 191 -8.36 -2.80 8.95
C TYR A 191 -8.58 -1.34 8.60
N SER A 192 -8.45 -0.96 7.33
CA SER A 192 -8.78 0.40 6.87
C SER A 192 -10.25 0.73 7.08
N PHE A 193 -11.13 -0.25 6.90
CA PHE A 193 -12.56 -0.11 7.18
C PHE A 193 -12.85 -0.01 8.68
N CYS A 194 -12.25 -0.86 9.52
CA CYS A 194 -12.36 -0.76 10.98
C CYS A 194 -11.85 0.58 11.52
N MET A 195 -10.75 1.10 10.96
CA MET A 195 -10.27 2.46 11.29
C MET A 195 -11.22 3.57 10.84
N LEU A 196 -11.94 3.37 9.74
CA LEU A 196 -12.97 4.31 9.27
C LEU A 196 -14.12 4.44 10.26
N VAL A 197 -14.44 3.34 10.95
CA VAL A 197 -15.59 3.27 11.87
C VAL A 197 -15.22 3.71 13.29
N ASN A 198 -13.98 3.46 13.75
CA ASN A 198 -13.57 3.64 15.16
C ASN A 198 -12.72 4.90 15.44
N LEU A 199 -12.39 5.72 14.46
CA LEU A 199 -11.68 7.01 14.58
C LEU A 199 -12.52 8.17 14.06
#